data_727ebac6bcd8e06fe81d4d610fbb90d1
#
_entry.id   727ebac6bcd8e06fe81d4d610fbb90d1
#
_cell.length_a   1.000
_cell.length_b   1.000
_cell.length_c   1.000
_cell.angle_alpha   90.00
_cell.angle_beta   90.00
_cell.angle_gamma   90.00
#
_symmetry.space_group_name_H-M   'P 1'
#
loop_
_entity.id
_entity.type
_entity.pdbx_description
1 polymer ?
#
loop_
_entity_poly.entity_id
_entity_poly.type
_entity_poly.pdbx_seq_one_letter_code
_entity_poly.pdbx_strand_id
1 'polypeptide(L)'
;MKNNLIIVCLLSSLSLPVCGQSTLDDCIRYAWEHNPGFKNIRIDVKEARTDYVAAMGKFLPHVSVQAEVGRHIGRSVDPDTNGYTADSYNQGTIGMDITLSLFEGFTRINRLRYTHWTKKEKEWDHLAKQNDLAYQVAEAYYKAALDKKLSELAAEQLRLGERYLKQTETFVELGLKSLSDLQEVKARHQGDVFRKRSYEKNSQMSFLYLKEIVGMKEGDTLSVSLSAGEDTPLLMPQVEIEEIYLQSVHALPDYKRMEMWERAARKEYAVALGQFSPTIFARFSWGSDFYNSLFSLHQLRDHWNKYIGVGISFPILSGLERYAGVKKKKLNLQRVRNNIEEEKLHLRNETEQIVLSLHSGWEEHQQAVLQVKAETQVLKETERKWEEGLVSVFQLMEARNRLLAAKAEKIRVRLQYELTSRLAMYYQTGSFINH
;
A
#
# COMPACT_ATOMS: atom_id res chain seq x y z
N MET A 1 25.60 -42.02 34.70
CA MET A 1 26.64 -41.73 33.73
C MET A 1 26.09 -41.95 32.34
N LYS A 2 25.79 -40.86 31.64
CA LYS A 2 25.85 -40.68 30.15
C LYS A 2 25.42 -39.24 29.84
N ASN A 3 26.42 -38.43 29.56
CA ASN A 3 26.30 -37.06 29.10
C ASN A 3 25.72 -37.08 27.69
N ASN A 4 24.63 -36.35 27.47
CA ASN A 4 24.19 -35.92 26.14
C ASN A 4 24.52 -34.45 25.96
N LEU A 5 25.58 -34.19 25.21
CA LEU A 5 26.05 -32.89 24.78
C LEU A 5 25.12 -32.43 23.65
N ILE A 6 24.27 -31.43 23.91
CA ILE A 6 23.44 -30.79 22.89
C ILE A 6 24.32 -29.70 22.22
N ILE A 7 24.79 -29.99 21.02
CA ILE A 7 25.46 -29.04 20.14
C ILE A 7 24.37 -28.15 19.55
N VAL A 8 24.25 -26.95 20.09
CA VAL A 8 23.45 -25.87 19.49
C VAL A 8 24.28 -25.29 18.33
N CYS A 9 23.96 -25.70 17.11
CA CYS A 9 24.45 -25.01 15.90
C CYS A 9 23.82 -23.63 15.80
N LEU A 10 24.53 -22.60 16.21
CA LEU A 10 24.28 -21.21 15.86
C LEU A 10 24.52 -21.06 14.34
N LEU A 11 23.45 -21.16 13.57
CA LEU A 11 23.44 -20.64 12.20
C LEU A 11 23.39 -19.10 12.28
N SER A 12 24.55 -18.50 12.40
CA SER A 12 24.73 -17.07 12.09
C SER A 12 24.41 -16.89 10.61
N SER A 13 23.24 -16.33 10.30
CA SER A 13 22.91 -15.81 8.98
C SER A 13 23.92 -14.69 8.65
N LEU A 14 25.01 -15.04 7.97
CA LEU A 14 25.83 -14.08 7.28
C LEU A 14 24.95 -13.44 6.19
N SER A 15 24.38 -12.28 6.48
CA SER A 15 23.92 -11.36 5.47
C SER A 15 25.16 -10.85 4.72
N LEU A 16 25.53 -11.53 3.64
CA LEU A 16 26.48 -11.02 2.69
C LEU A 16 25.91 -9.69 2.15
N PRO A 17 26.67 -8.59 2.17
CA PRO A 17 26.27 -7.39 1.46
C PRO A 17 26.22 -7.77 -0.02
N VAL A 18 25.02 -7.86 -0.58
CA VAL A 18 24.83 -7.99 -2.03
C VAL A 18 25.30 -6.67 -2.65
N CYS A 19 26.59 -6.61 -2.96
CA CYS A 19 27.18 -5.56 -3.78
C CYS A 19 26.94 -5.93 -5.26
N GLY A 20 25.66 -6.12 -5.63
CA GLY A 20 25.19 -6.35 -6.98
C GLY A 20 24.29 -5.21 -7.40
N GLN A 21 24.28 -4.91 -8.69
CA GLN A 21 23.34 -3.96 -9.26
C GLN A 21 21.92 -4.47 -9.00
N SER A 22 21.12 -3.72 -8.21
CA SER A 22 19.76 -4.12 -7.86
C SER A 22 18.84 -3.87 -9.05
N THR A 23 18.15 -4.90 -9.49
CA THR A 23 17.11 -4.80 -10.51
C THR A 23 15.84 -4.17 -9.93
N LEU A 24 14.91 -3.75 -10.79
CA LEU A 24 13.60 -3.27 -10.34
C LEU A 24 12.89 -4.32 -9.47
N ASP A 25 12.91 -5.58 -9.91
CA ASP A 25 12.22 -6.67 -9.21
C ASP A 25 12.83 -6.94 -7.81
N ASP A 26 14.15 -6.76 -7.66
CA ASP A 26 14.81 -6.83 -6.35
C ASP A 26 14.37 -5.69 -5.41
N CYS A 27 14.26 -4.48 -5.95
CA CYS A 27 13.74 -3.32 -5.20
C CYS A 27 12.30 -3.54 -4.73
N ILE A 28 11.44 -4.09 -5.59
CA ILE A 28 10.05 -4.38 -5.26
C ILE A 28 9.98 -5.47 -4.17
N ARG A 29 10.72 -6.58 -4.31
CA ARG A 29 10.74 -7.64 -3.29
C ARG A 29 11.24 -7.12 -1.94
N TYR A 30 12.29 -6.31 -1.95
CA TYR A 30 12.80 -5.69 -0.73
C TYR A 30 11.75 -4.76 -0.09
N ALA A 31 11.03 -3.95 -0.88
CA ALA A 31 9.96 -3.09 -0.39
C ALA A 31 8.81 -3.88 0.25
N TRP A 32 8.41 -5.02 -0.31
CA TRP A 32 7.39 -5.89 0.28
C TRP A 32 7.77 -6.43 1.67
N GLU A 33 9.06 -6.60 1.93
CA GLU A 33 9.54 -7.11 3.22
C GLU A 33 9.81 -6.00 4.23
N HIS A 34 10.28 -4.84 3.77
CA HIS A 34 10.87 -3.83 4.64
C HIS A 34 10.02 -2.57 4.79
N ASN A 35 9.19 -2.21 3.78
CA ASN A 35 8.38 -0.99 3.85
C ASN A 35 7.43 -1.01 5.06
N PRO A 36 7.50 0.00 5.98
CA PRO A 36 6.68 0.03 7.19
C PRO A 36 5.17 0.15 6.90
N GLY A 37 4.78 0.92 5.85
CA GLY A 37 3.39 1.07 5.44
C GLY A 37 2.78 -0.27 5.01
N PHE A 38 3.51 -1.05 4.25
CA PHE A 38 3.06 -2.37 3.82
C PHE A 38 2.98 -3.40 4.99
N LYS A 39 3.85 -3.26 5.99
CA LYS A 39 3.74 -4.08 7.22
C LYS A 39 2.44 -3.81 7.97
N ASN A 40 1.94 -2.58 7.98
CA ASN A 40 0.65 -2.25 8.60
C ASN A 40 -0.51 -2.96 7.89
N ILE A 41 -0.49 -3.05 6.56
CA ILE A 41 -1.51 -3.77 5.79
C ILE A 41 -1.55 -5.27 6.15
N ARG A 42 -0.40 -5.88 6.44
CA ARG A 42 -0.35 -7.25 6.97
C ARG A 42 -0.98 -7.36 8.37
N ILE A 43 -0.94 -6.30 9.17
CA ILE A 43 -1.59 -6.24 10.48
C ILE A 43 -3.11 -6.18 10.30
N ASP A 44 -3.63 -5.39 9.36
CA ASP A 44 -5.08 -5.30 9.07
C ASP A 44 -5.68 -6.67 8.73
N VAL A 45 -4.95 -7.52 7.97
CA VAL A 45 -5.38 -8.90 7.68
C VAL A 45 -5.45 -9.74 8.95
N LYS A 46 -4.49 -9.58 9.88
CA LYS A 46 -4.49 -10.30 11.16
C LYS A 46 -5.62 -9.82 12.06
N GLU A 47 -5.91 -8.53 12.08
CA GLU A 47 -7.05 -7.95 12.80
C GLU A 47 -8.38 -8.52 12.29
N ALA A 48 -8.60 -8.50 10.98
CA ALA A 48 -9.81 -9.07 10.38
C ALA A 48 -9.94 -10.59 10.65
N ARG A 49 -8.83 -11.31 10.75
CA ARG A 49 -8.83 -12.72 11.17
C ARG A 49 -9.22 -12.86 12.63
N THR A 50 -8.75 -11.97 13.49
CA THR A 50 -9.09 -11.96 14.92
C THR A 50 -10.58 -11.66 15.12
N ASP A 51 -11.14 -10.71 14.36
CA ASP A 51 -12.58 -10.39 14.37
C ASP A 51 -13.42 -11.59 13.93
N TYR A 52 -12.96 -12.35 12.93
CA TYR A 52 -13.63 -13.58 12.52
C TYR A 52 -13.63 -14.64 13.63
N VAL A 53 -12.50 -14.81 14.34
CA VAL A 53 -12.39 -15.72 15.50
C VAL A 53 -13.30 -15.25 16.63
N ALA A 54 -13.35 -13.94 16.92
CA ALA A 54 -14.25 -13.35 17.90
C ALA A 54 -15.72 -13.60 17.55
N ALA A 55 -16.08 -13.51 16.25
CA ALA A 55 -17.44 -13.83 15.79
C ALA A 55 -17.80 -15.31 15.94
N MET A 56 -16.82 -16.23 15.78
CA MET A 56 -17.01 -17.65 16.13
C MET A 56 -17.21 -17.84 17.64
N GLY A 57 -16.44 -17.12 18.45
CA GLY A 57 -16.56 -17.14 19.91
C GLY A 57 -17.95 -16.74 20.42
N LYS A 58 -18.72 -15.94 19.66
CA LYS A 58 -20.11 -15.60 20.00
C LYS A 58 -21.07 -16.81 20.02
N PHE A 59 -20.68 -17.96 19.50
CA PHE A 59 -21.46 -19.20 19.59
C PHE A 59 -21.19 -19.99 20.88
N LEU A 60 -20.16 -19.63 21.63
CA LEU A 60 -19.85 -20.22 22.93
C LEU A 60 -20.71 -19.57 24.02
N PRO A 61 -20.95 -20.28 25.13
CA PRO A 61 -21.60 -19.68 26.28
C PRO A 61 -20.74 -18.55 26.85
N HIS A 62 -21.41 -17.49 27.29
CA HIS A 62 -20.79 -16.43 28.06
C HIS A 62 -20.80 -16.83 29.54
N VAL A 63 -19.62 -16.92 30.12
CA VAL A 63 -19.43 -17.27 31.53
C VAL A 63 -18.87 -16.06 32.24
N SER A 64 -19.54 -15.61 33.30
CA SER A 64 -19.06 -14.53 34.17
C SER A 64 -19.11 -14.97 35.62
N VAL A 65 -18.11 -14.57 36.38
CA VAL A 65 -18.08 -14.71 37.84
C VAL A 65 -18.07 -13.30 38.41
N GLN A 66 -18.94 -13.05 39.37
CA GLN A 66 -19.04 -11.79 40.06
C GLN A 66 -18.94 -12.02 41.58
N ALA A 67 -18.24 -11.15 42.25
CA ALA A 67 -18.20 -11.10 43.71
C ALA A 67 -18.33 -9.63 44.12
N GLU A 68 -19.26 -9.37 45.01
CA GLU A 68 -19.51 -8.03 45.53
C GLU A 68 -19.60 -8.10 47.05
N VAL A 69 -19.02 -7.13 47.74
CA VAL A 69 -19.13 -6.92 49.18
C VAL A 69 -19.42 -5.46 49.42
N GLY A 70 -20.49 -5.22 50.13
CA GLY A 70 -20.94 -3.85 50.47
C GLY A 70 -21.44 -3.77 51.90
N ARG A 71 -21.63 -2.56 52.35
CA ARG A 71 -22.26 -2.26 53.66
C ARG A 71 -23.51 -1.42 53.45
N HIS A 72 -24.62 -1.96 53.92
CA HIS A 72 -25.87 -1.22 53.98
C HIS A 72 -25.86 -0.32 55.22
N ILE A 73 -26.17 0.96 55.04
CA ILE A 73 -26.25 1.96 56.10
C ILE A 73 -27.61 2.64 56.01
N GLY A 74 -28.38 2.55 57.05
CA GLY A 74 -29.72 3.13 57.13
C GLY A 74 -30.82 2.07 57.18
N ARG A 75 -32.08 2.53 57.15
CA ARG A 75 -33.25 1.63 57.31
C ARG A 75 -33.38 0.71 56.08
N SER A 76 -33.31 -0.57 56.33
CA SER A 76 -33.46 -1.64 55.30
C SER A 76 -34.21 -2.83 55.87
N VAL A 77 -34.52 -3.79 55.01
CA VAL A 77 -35.09 -5.09 55.45
C VAL A 77 -33.90 -5.98 55.77
N ASP A 78 -33.87 -6.50 57.01
CA ASP A 78 -32.92 -7.51 57.43
C ASP A 78 -33.25 -8.82 56.73
N PRO A 79 -32.31 -9.39 55.93
CA PRO A 79 -32.58 -10.62 55.15
C PRO A 79 -32.79 -11.87 56.02
N ASP A 80 -32.25 -11.92 57.22
CA ASP A 80 -32.38 -13.07 58.15
C ASP A 80 -33.73 -13.07 58.87
N THR A 81 -34.19 -11.92 59.29
CA THR A 81 -35.43 -11.79 60.09
C THR A 81 -36.63 -11.33 59.27
N ASN A 82 -36.44 -10.88 58.01
CA ASN A 82 -37.46 -10.22 57.17
C ASN A 82 -38.12 -8.99 57.87
N GLY A 83 -37.53 -8.48 58.93
CA GLY A 83 -37.93 -7.28 59.63
C GLY A 83 -37.24 -6.00 59.18
N TYR A 84 -37.86 -4.84 59.42
CA TYR A 84 -37.16 -3.56 59.21
C TYR A 84 -36.13 -3.34 60.30
N THR A 85 -34.88 -3.12 59.90
CA THR A 85 -33.81 -2.71 60.80
C THR A 85 -33.23 -1.35 60.40
N ALA A 86 -32.76 -0.60 61.36
CA ALA A 86 -31.93 0.61 61.16
C ALA A 86 -30.45 0.33 61.36
N ASP A 87 -30.09 -0.89 61.74
CA ASP A 87 -28.69 -1.30 61.93
C ASP A 87 -27.96 -1.47 60.64
N SER A 88 -26.69 -1.07 60.64
CA SER A 88 -25.83 -1.28 59.48
C SER A 88 -25.39 -2.76 59.43
N TYR A 89 -25.46 -3.38 58.28
CA TYR A 89 -24.95 -4.72 58.05
C TYR A 89 -24.11 -4.83 56.78
N ASN A 90 -23.22 -5.82 56.75
CA ASN A 90 -22.45 -6.13 55.57
C ASN A 90 -23.21 -7.15 54.73
N GLN A 91 -23.23 -6.91 53.43
CA GLN A 91 -23.79 -7.84 52.48
C GLN A 91 -22.73 -8.20 51.44
N GLY A 92 -22.66 -9.43 51.02
CA GLY A 92 -21.88 -9.82 49.91
C GLY A 92 -22.57 -10.90 49.10
N THR A 93 -22.25 -10.90 47.83
CA THR A 93 -22.70 -11.89 46.87
C THR A 93 -21.51 -12.46 46.13
N ILE A 94 -21.55 -13.75 45.90
CA ILE A 94 -20.66 -14.43 44.94
C ILE A 94 -21.52 -15.22 43.99
N GLY A 95 -21.27 -15.06 42.68
CA GLY A 95 -22.12 -15.74 41.69
C GLY A 95 -21.36 -16.06 40.42
N MET A 96 -21.85 -17.06 39.73
CA MET A 96 -21.46 -17.43 38.37
C MET A 96 -22.70 -17.43 37.49
N ASP A 97 -22.65 -16.66 36.41
CA ASP A 97 -23.69 -16.64 35.39
C ASP A 97 -23.14 -17.24 34.09
N ILE A 98 -23.90 -18.19 33.53
CA ILE A 98 -23.61 -18.77 32.21
C ILE A 98 -24.83 -18.47 31.33
N THR A 99 -24.62 -17.73 30.26
CA THR A 99 -25.67 -17.42 29.29
C THR A 99 -25.26 -17.96 27.91
N LEU A 100 -26.14 -18.75 27.31
CA LEU A 100 -26.00 -19.25 25.96
C LEU A 100 -27.16 -18.74 25.11
N SER A 101 -26.86 -17.93 24.10
CA SER A 101 -27.87 -17.54 23.13
C SER A 101 -28.18 -18.70 22.20
N LEU A 102 -29.43 -19.14 22.16
CA LEU A 102 -29.88 -20.25 21.30
C LEU A 102 -30.33 -19.73 19.94
N PHE A 103 -31.01 -18.58 19.92
CA PHE A 103 -31.48 -17.95 18.69
C PHE A 103 -31.51 -16.41 18.82
N GLU A 104 -31.08 -15.71 17.79
CA GLU A 104 -31.04 -14.23 17.71
C GLU A 104 -31.43 -13.75 16.31
N GLY A 105 -32.48 -14.31 15.72
CA GLY A 105 -32.92 -13.89 14.38
C GLY A 105 -31.84 -14.04 13.29
N PHE A 106 -31.01 -15.09 13.36
CA PHE A 106 -29.86 -15.33 12.47
C PHE A 106 -28.77 -14.26 12.51
N THR A 107 -28.83 -13.31 13.45
CA THR A 107 -27.85 -12.22 13.57
C THR A 107 -26.44 -12.75 13.73
N ARG A 108 -26.23 -13.77 14.62
CA ARG A 108 -24.88 -14.36 14.83
C ARG A 108 -24.33 -15.04 13.58
N ILE A 109 -25.15 -15.83 12.88
CA ILE A 109 -24.75 -16.50 11.64
C ILE A 109 -24.40 -15.49 10.56
N ASN A 110 -25.22 -14.43 10.40
CA ASN A 110 -24.96 -13.37 9.44
C ASN A 110 -23.76 -12.52 9.86
N ARG A 111 -23.51 -12.30 11.16
CA ARG A 111 -22.30 -11.63 11.68
C ARG A 111 -21.05 -12.45 11.38
N LEU A 112 -21.07 -13.77 11.60
CA LEU A 112 -19.97 -14.67 11.25
C LEU A 112 -19.69 -14.64 9.74
N ARG A 113 -20.73 -14.64 8.91
CA ARG A 113 -20.57 -14.53 7.45
C ARG A 113 -20.07 -13.15 7.03
N TYR A 114 -20.50 -12.09 7.72
CA TYR A 114 -20.00 -10.73 7.51
C TYR A 114 -18.49 -10.66 7.77
N THR A 115 -18.04 -11.08 8.96
CA THR A 115 -16.61 -11.06 9.31
C THR A 115 -15.77 -12.00 8.43
N HIS A 116 -16.36 -13.11 7.96
CA HIS A 116 -15.71 -13.96 6.95
C HIS A 116 -15.44 -13.21 5.64
N TRP A 117 -16.45 -12.50 5.11
CA TRP A 117 -16.29 -11.74 3.86
C TRP A 117 -15.38 -10.52 4.04
N THR A 118 -15.45 -9.85 5.21
CA THR A 118 -14.51 -8.75 5.53
C THR A 118 -13.06 -9.26 5.62
N LYS A 119 -12.84 -10.43 6.23
CA LYS A 119 -11.51 -11.06 6.20
C LYS A 119 -11.04 -11.33 4.76
N LYS A 120 -11.92 -11.87 3.90
CA LYS A 120 -11.59 -12.11 2.48
C LYS A 120 -11.32 -10.80 1.73
N GLU A 121 -12.09 -9.76 2.01
CA GLU A 121 -11.87 -8.42 1.47
C GLU A 121 -10.48 -7.90 1.85
N LYS A 122 -10.06 -8.05 3.12
CA LYS A 122 -8.73 -7.64 3.59
C LYS A 122 -7.59 -8.49 2.99
N GLU A 123 -7.82 -9.78 2.74
CA GLU A 123 -6.86 -10.63 2.03
C GLU A 123 -6.62 -10.13 0.59
N TRP A 124 -7.67 -9.72 -0.13
CA TRP A 124 -7.56 -9.15 -1.48
C TRP A 124 -7.01 -7.70 -1.46
N ASP A 125 -7.39 -6.89 -0.46
CA ASP A 125 -6.84 -5.55 -0.24
C ASP A 125 -5.31 -5.60 -0.03
N HIS A 126 -4.83 -6.61 0.72
CA HIS A 126 -3.39 -6.83 0.87
C HIS A 126 -2.69 -7.08 -0.48
N LEU A 127 -3.27 -7.88 -1.37
CA LEU A 127 -2.71 -8.12 -2.70
C LEU A 127 -2.79 -6.88 -3.60
N ALA A 128 -3.88 -6.11 -3.54
CA ALA A 128 -4.00 -4.84 -4.23
C ALA A 128 -2.91 -3.86 -3.78
N LYS A 129 -2.77 -3.66 -2.47
CA LYS A 129 -1.74 -2.78 -1.88
C LYS A 129 -0.31 -3.25 -2.13
N GLN A 130 -0.11 -4.56 -2.27
CA GLN A 130 1.18 -5.13 -2.69
C GLN A 130 1.56 -4.68 -4.09
N ASN A 131 0.61 -4.67 -5.02
CA ASN A 131 0.82 -4.20 -6.39
C ASN A 131 0.91 -2.66 -6.47
N ASP A 132 0.11 -1.93 -5.68
CA ASP A 132 0.23 -0.47 -5.57
C ASP A 132 1.65 -0.07 -5.14
N LEU A 133 2.20 -0.73 -4.12
CA LEU A 133 3.57 -0.49 -3.68
C LEU A 133 4.59 -0.85 -4.77
N ALA A 134 4.39 -1.96 -5.48
CA ALA A 134 5.25 -2.36 -6.60
C ALA A 134 5.26 -1.31 -7.70
N TYR A 135 4.09 -0.74 -8.05
CA TYR A 135 3.98 0.35 -9.01
C TYR A 135 4.71 1.62 -8.54
N GLN A 136 4.51 2.04 -7.28
CA GLN A 136 5.21 3.19 -6.70
C GLN A 136 6.73 3.02 -6.71
N VAL A 137 7.22 1.81 -6.37
CA VAL A 137 8.65 1.48 -6.45
C VAL A 137 9.14 1.55 -7.89
N ALA A 138 8.37 1.05 -8.86
CA ALA A 138 8.74 1.09 -10.28
C ALA A 138 8.81 2.54 -10.78
N GLU A 139 7.82 3.37 -10.47
CA GLU A 139 7.81 4.79 -10.83
C GLU A 139 9.03 5.53 -10.26
N ALA A 140 9.33 5.33 -8.95
CA ALA A 140 10.48 5.92 -8.31
C ALA A 140 11.81 5.41 -8.89
N TYR A 141 11.88 4.11 -9.24
CA TYR A 141 13.04 3.48 -9.87
C TYR A 141 13.31 4.07 -11.26
N TYR A 142 12.31 4.13 -12.12
CA TYR A 142 12.47 4.71 -13.46
C TYR A 142 12.77 6.21 -13.40
N LYS A 143 12.23 6.93 -12.42
CA LYS A 143 12.57 8.34 -12.16
C LYS A 143 14.04 8.51 -11.74
N ALA A 144 14.51 7.70 -10.79
CA ALA A 144 15.91 7.71 -10.37
C ALA A 144 16.85 7.34 -11.51
N ALA A 145 16.43 6.40 -12.34
CA ALA A 145 17.07 5.98 -13.55
C ALA A 145 17.22 7.11 -14.55
N LEU A 146 16.16 7.81 -14.85
CA LEU A 146 16.13 8.97 -15.75
C LEU A 146 17.09 10.07 -15.25
N ASP A 147 16.96 10.46 -13.98
CA ASP A 147 17.77 11.55 -13.41
C ASP A 147 19.26 11.20 -13.37
N LYS A 148 19.60 9.92 -13.14
CA LYS A 148 20.98 9.44 -13.23
C LYS A 148 21.51 9.56 -14.66
N LYS A 149 20.76 9.12 -15.66
CA LYS A 149 21.15 9.23 -17.08
C LYS A 149 21.30 10.67 -17.55
N LEU A 150 20.39 11.56 -17.12
CA LEU A 150 20.51 12.99 -17.41
C LEU A 150 21.74 13.62 -16.75
N SER A 151 22.11 13.19 -15.55
CA SER A 151 23.35 13.61 -14.88
C SER A 151 24.60 13.13 -15.61
N GLU A 152 24.62 11.87 -16.08
CA GLU A 152 25.70 11.31 -16.90
C GLU A 152 25.85 12.08 -18.22
N LEU A 153 24.73 12.36 -18.90
CA LEU A 153 24.68 13.15 -20.12
C LEU A 153 25.17 14.59 -19.92
N ALA A 154 24.79 15.24 -18.81
CA ALA A 154 25.26 16.57 -18.47
C ALA A 154 26.78 16.60 -18.17
N ALA A 155 27.31 15.56 -17.55
CA ALA A 155 28.75 15.43 -17.33
C ALA A 155 29.55 15.22 -18.65
N GLU A 156 28.97 14.47 -19.59
CA GLU A 156 29.53 14.36 -20.96
C GLU A 156 29.56 15.71 -21.67
N GLN A 157 28.46 16.46 -21.60
CA GLN A 157 28.32 17.78 -22.20
C GLN A 157 29.28 18.80 -21.60
N LEU A 158 29.52 18.75 -20.29
CA LEU A 158 30.51 19.61 -19.66
C LEU A 158 31.92 19.34 -20.21
N ARG A 159 32.30 18.05 -20.32
CA ARG A 159 33.63 17.66 -20.91
C ARG A 159 33.80 18.11 -22.37
N LEU A 160 32.70 18.06 -23.14
CA LEU A 160 32.67 18.63 -24.49
C LEU A 160 32.85 20.14 -24.48
N GLY A 161 32.13 20.85 -23.59
CA GLY A 161 32.26 22.29 -23.39
C GLY A 161 33.64 22.75 -23.00
N GLU A 162 34.34 21.99 -22.14
CA GLU A 162 35.75 22.22 -21.78
C GLU A 162 36.70 22.11 -23.00
N ARG A 163 36.47 21.13 -23.87
CA ARG A 163 37.25 21.01 -25.13
C ARG A 163 37.02 22.20 -26.06
N TYR A 164 35.77 22.62 -26.27
CA TYR A 164 35.50 23.78 -27.11
C TYR A 164 36.04 25.07 -26.51
N LEU A 165 35.99 25.23 -25.19
CA LEU A 165 36.61 26.39 -24.53
C LEU A 165 38.09 26.47 -24.81
N LYS A 166 38.84 25.37 -24.57
CA LYS A 166 40.30 25.29 -24.82
C LYS A 166 40.62 25.51 -26.28
N GLN A 167 39.86 24.94 -27.20
CA GLN A 167 40.08 25.12 -28.63
C GLN A 167 39.83 26.56 -29.07
N THR A 168 38.76 27.22 -28.52
CA THR A 168 38.49 28.63 -28.82
C THR A 168 39.56 29.56 -28.26
N GLU A 169 40.09 29.28 -27.06
CA GLU A 169 41.21 30.03 -26.50
C GLU A 169 42.39 30.01 -27.43
N THR A 170 42.80 28.81 -27.91
CA THR A 170 43.89 28.67 -28.89
C THR A 170 43.59 29.41 -30.20
N PHE A 171 42.37 29.37 -30.72
CA PHE A 171 41.99 30.07 -31.95
C PHE A 171 42.04 31.60 -31.79
N VAL A 172 41.70 32.12 -30.61
CA VAL A 172 41.82 33.55 -30.31
C VAL A 172 43.29 33.98 -30.22
N GLU A 173 44.11 33.20 -29.57
CA GLU A 173 45.57 33.44 -29.49
C GLU A 173 46.25 33.47 -30.87
N LEU A 174 45.78 32.62 -31.79
CA LEU A 174 46.23 32.57 -33.19
C LEU A 174 45.56 33.66 -34.08
N GLY A 175 44.68 34.47 -33.54
CA GLY A 175 43.98 35.54 -34.32
C GLY A 175 42.90 34.99 -35.25
N LEU A 176 42.50 33.71 -35.13
CA LEU A 176 41.47 33.04 -35.98
C LEU A 176 40.04 33.26 -35.51
N LYS A 177 39.82 33.64 -34.27
CA LYS A 177 38.50 33.90 -33.67
C LYS A 177 38.59 35.18 -32.83
N SER A 178 37.40 35.76 -32.55
CA SER A 178 37.26 37.01 -31.80
C SER A 178 37.25 36.76 -30.27
N LEU A 179 37.60 37.80 -29.49
CA LEU A 179 37.43 37.80 -28.05
C LEU A 179 35.95 37.65 -27.66
N SER A 180 34.99 38.12 -28.50
CA SER A 180 33.55 37.94 -28.30
C SER A 180 33.17 36.49 -28.36
N ASP A 181 33.71 35.69 -29.31
CA ASP A 181 33.47 34.26 -29.41
C ASP A 181 33.96 33.52 -28.15
N LEU A 182 35.12 33.92 -27.62
CA LEU A 182 35.63 33.35 -26.38
C LEU A 182 34.74 33.65 -25.18
N GLN A 183 34.23 34.88 -25.06
CA GLN A 183 33.32 35.24 -23.96
C GLN A 183 32.02 34.45 -24.05
N GLU A 184 31.48 34.23 -25.25
CA GLU A 184 30.31 33.43 -25.45
C GLU A 184 30.52 31.95 -25.03
N VAL A 185 31.64 31.34 -25.43
CA VAL A 185 31.98 29.97 -25.02
C VAL A 185 32.18 29.88 -23.51
N LYS A 186 32.81 30.88 -22.88
CA LYS A 186 32.98 30.94 -21.42
C LYS A 186 31.58 31.02 -20.72
N ALA A 187 30.67 31.82 -21.19
CA ALA A 187 29.33 31.95 -20.66
C ALA A 187 28.57 30.61 -20.79
N ARG A 188 28.66 29.93 -21.94
CA ARG A 188 28.03 28.61 -22.16
C ARG A 188 28.64 27.53 -21.28
N HIS A 189 29.96 27.53 -21.12
CA HIS A 189 30.63 26.60 -20.20
C HIS A 189 30.17 26.76 -18.76
N GLN A 190 29.96 28.00 -18.25
CA GLN A 190 29.37 28.22 -16.92
C GLN A 190 27.93 27.69 -16.83
N GLY A 191 27.16 27.80 -17.89
CA GLY A 191 25.82 27.20 -18.00
C GLY A 191 25.87 25.65 -17.92
N ASP A 192 26.85 25.02 -18.53
CA ASP A 192 27.05 23.57 -18.46
C ASP A 192 27.45 23.11 -17.05
N VAL A 193 28.33 23.86 -16.35
CA VAL A 193 28.69 23.60 -14.95
C VAL A 193 27.45 23.66 -14.05
N PHE A 194 26.63 24.71 -14.22
CA PHE A 194 25.37 24.85 -13.48
C PHE A 194 24.42 23.67 -13.76
N ARG A 195 24.23 23.31 -15.02
CA ARG A 195 23.35 22.23 -15.45
C ARG A 195 23.78 20.88 -14.88
N LYS A 196 25.09 20.58 -14.95
CA LYS A 196 25.65 19.35 -14.34
C LYS A 196 25.31 19.26 -12.85
N ARG A 197 25.59 20.34 -12.09
CA ARG A 197 25.26 20.38 -10.64
C ARG A 197 23.77 20.19 -10.36
N SER A 198 22.91 20.80 -11.19
CA SER A 198 21.46 20.67 -11.07
C SER A 198 20.99 19.23 -11.28
N TYR A 199 21.47 18.56 -12.32
CA TYR A 199 21.13 17.16 -12.59
C TYR A 199 21.73 16.19 -11.56
N GLU A 200 22.95 16.43 -11.06
CA GLU A 200 23.52 15.67 -9.96
C GLU A 200 22.67 15.75 -8.70
N LYS A 201 22.23 16.96 -8.33
CA LYS A 201 21.31 17.15 -7.22
C LYS A 201 19.99 16.41 -7.44
N ASN A 202 19.37 16.52 -8.63
CA ASN A 202 18.10 15.84 -8.92
C ASN A 202 18.28 14.31 -8.85
N SER A 203 19.37 13.78 -9.37
CA SER A 203 19.71 12.34 -9.27
C SER A 203 19.84 11.88 -7.82
N GLN A 204 20.47 12.68 -6.95
CA GLN A 204 20.57 12.36 -5.53
C GLN A 204 19.18 12.39 -4.85
N MET A 205 18.35 13.38 -5.16
CA MET A 205 17.01 13.51 -4.58
C MET A 205 16.08 12.37 -4.99
N SER A 206 16.05 12.00 -6.27
CA SER A 206 15.24 10.89 -6.76
C SER A 206 15.69 9.54 -6.20
N PHE A 207 16.99 9.39 -5.98
CA PHE A 207 17.56 8.20 -5.35
C PHE A 207 17.19 8.10 -3.85
N LEU A 208 17.21 9.22 -3.11
CA LEU A 208 16.73 9.27 -1.72
C LEU A 208 15.25 8.94 -1.63
N TYR A 209 14.43 9.45 -2.54
CA TYR A 209 13.01 9.13 -2.63
C TYR A 209 12.76 7.63 -2.90
N LEU A 210 13.54 7.03 -3.82
CA LEU A 210 13.47 5.59 -4.05
C LEU A 210 13.82 4.79 -2.78
N LYS A 211 14.87 5.17 -2.06
CA LYS A 211 15.25 4.54 -0.78
C LYS A 211 14.13 4.62 0.25
N GLU A 212 13.45 5.75 0.35
CA GLU A 212 12.33 5.95 1.26
C GLU A 212 11.17 4.99 0.93
N ILE A 213 10.72 4.95 -0.34
CA ILE A 213 9.63 4.06 -0.78
C ILE A 213 9.99 2.59 -0.58
N VAL A 214 11.22 2.20 -0.89
CA VAL A 214 11.70 0.83 -0.70
C VAL A 214 11.80 0.47 0.79
N GLY A 215 11.88 1.46 1.68
CA GLY A 215 12.00 1.26 3.12
C GLY A 215 13.41 0.85 3.56
N MET A 216 14.43 1.37 2.88
CA MET A 216 15.82 1.11 3.22
C MET A 216 16.25 1.84 4.48
N LYS A 217 17.09 1.20 5.27
CA LYS A 217 17.67 1.78 6.48
C LYS A 217 18.92 2.60 6.16
N GLU A 218 19.27 3.47 7.09
CA GLU A 218 20.53 4.20 7.05
C GLU A 218 21.71 3.21 7.03
N GLY A 219 22.61 3.33 6.04
CA GLY A 219 23.72 2.41 5.83
C GLY A 219 23.50 1.35 4.75
N ASP A 220 22.28 1.08 4.35
CA ASP A 220 22.02 0.17 3.23
C ASP A 220 22.45 0.82 1.90
N THR A 221 23.13 0.07 1.06
CA THR A 221 23.56 0.52 -0.27
C THR A 221 22.65 -0.07 -1.34
N LEU A 222 22.01 0.81 -2.11
CA LEU A 222 21.26 0.44 -3.31
C LEU A 222 22.03 0.96 -4.53
N SER A 223 22.30 0.12 -5.48
CA SER A 223 22.83 0.53 -6.76
C SER A 223 21.78 0.25 -7.84
N VAL A 224 21.13 1.30 -8.33
CA VAL A 224 20.17 1.19 -9.44
C VAL A 224 20.94 0.86 -10.71
N SER A 225 20.68 -0.31 -11.26
CA SER A 225 21.20 -0.73 -12.57
C SER A 225 20.18 -0.39 -13.66
N LEU A 226 20.61 0.46 -14.57
CA LEU A 226 19.89 0.74 -15.81
C LEU A 226 20.36 -0.13 -16.98
N SER A 227 20.91 -1.29 -16.70
CA SER A 227 21.51 -2.16 -17.72
C SER A 227 20.48 -2.91 -18.58
N ALA A 228 19.19 -2.62 -18.47
CA ALA A 228 18.21 -3.15 -19.39
C ALA A 228 18.31 -2.45 -20.75
N GLY A 229 19.23 -2.95 -21.56
CA GLY A 229 19.16 -2.86 -23.02
C GLY A 229 18.96 -1.49 -23.65
N GLU A 230 19.82 -0.49 -23.39
CA GLU A 230 19.75 0.80 -24.09
C GLU A 230 19.65 0.64 -25.63
N ASP A 231 20.15 -0.46 -26.16
CA ASP A 231 20.16 -0.76 -27.57
C ASP A 231 19.16 -1.83 -28.00
N THR A 232 18.36 -2.42 -27.08
CA THR A 232 17.35 -3.39 -27.46
C THR A 232 16.17 -2.69 -28.13
N PRO A 233 15.79 -3.05 -29.36
CA PRO A 233 14.64 -2.47 -30.03
C PRO A 233 13.36 -2.69 -29.19
N LEU A 234 12.58 -1.64 -29.01
CA LEU A 234 11.26 -1.78 -28.40
C LEU A 234 10.32 -2.50 -29.39
N LEU A 235 9.62 -3.50 -28.91
CA LEU A 235 8.63 -4.22 -29.71
C LEU A 235 7.36 -3.37 -29.82
N MET A 236 6.74 -3.40 -30.99
CA MET A 236 5.42 -2.78 -31.18
C MET A 236 4.40 -3.53 -30.31
N PRO A 237 3.62 -2.81 -29.47
CA PRO A 237 2.60 -3.47 -28.65
C PRO A 237 1.48 -4.03 -29.55
N GLN A 238 1.18 -5.32 -29.36
CA GLN A 238 0.06 -6.00 -30.03
C GLN A 238 -1.01 -6.27 -28.98
N VAL A 239 -1.71 -5.23 -28.54
CA VAL A 239 -2.68 -5.31 -27.44
C VAL A 239 -3.93 -4.55 -27.81
N GLU A 240 -5.09 -5.20 -27.67
CA GLU A 240 -6.40 -4.57 -27.88
C GLU A 240 -7.01 -4.15 -26.53
N ILE A 241 -7.73 -3.03 -26.54
CA ILE A 241 -8.36 -2.46 -25.35
C ILE A 241 -9.30 -3.46 -24.67
N GLU A 242 -10.17 -4.11 -25.46
CA GLU A 242 -11.17 -5.03 -24.94
C GLU A 242 -10.54 -6.28 -24.31
N GLU A 243 -9.42 -6.76 -24.89
CA GLU A 243 -8.70 -7.91 -24.36
C GLU A 243 -8.10 -7.61 -22.97
N ILE A 244 -7.37 -6.48 -22.82
CA ILE A 244 -6.81 -6.08 -21.51
C ILE A 244 -7.94 -5.85 -20.52
N TYR A 245 -9.02 -5.17 -20.90
CA TYR A 245 -10.15 -4.91 -20.00
C TYR A 245 -10.76 -6.21 -19.46
N LEU A 246 -11.05 -7.17 -20.32
CA LEU A 246 -11.63 -8.46 -19.89
C LEU A 246 -10.66 -9.25 -18.99
N GLN A 247 -9.37 -9.25 -19.33
CA GLN A 247 -8.34 -9.88 -18.48
C GLN A 247 -8.25 -9.19 -17.12
N SER A 248 -8.27 -7.84 -17.09
CA SER A 248 -8.18 -7.04 -15.86
C SER A 248 -9.33 -7.30 -14.89
N VAL A 249 -10.57 -7.39 -15.37
CA VAL A 249 -11.75 -7.71 -14.53
C VAL A 249 -11.57 -9.04 -13.81
N HIS A 250 -10.90 -10.02 -14.42
CA HIS A 250 -10.68 -11.33 -13.83
C HIS A 250 -9.40 -11.44 -13.00
N ALA A 251 -8.36 -10.68 -13.36
CA ALA A 251 -7.04 -10.80 -12.76
C ALA A 251 -6.82 -9.85 -11.55
N LEU A 252 -7.35 -8.61 -11.62
CA LEU A 252 -7.02 -7.58 -10.65
C LEU A 252 -7.55 -7.88 -9.24
N PRO A 253 -6.70 -7.79 -8.22
CA PRO A 253 -7.09 -7.96 -6.83
C PRO A 253 -8.15 -6.95 -6.36
N ASP A 254 -8.12 -5.71 -6.86
CA ASP A 254 -9.08 -4.66 -6.52
C ASP A 254 -10.51 -5.04 -6.86
N TYR A 255 -10.73 -5.61 -8.03
CA TYR A 255 -12.05 -6.06 -8.42
C TYR A 255 -12.57 -7.19 -7.53
N LYS A 256 -11.72 -8.16 -7.20
CA LYS A 256 -12.07 -9.24 -6.26
C LYS A 256 -12.32 -8.72 -4.85
N ARG A 257 -11.57 -7.72 -4.40
CA ARG A 257 -11.78 -7.03 -3.13
C ARG A 257 -13.19 -6.43 -3.06
N MET A 258 -13.62 -5.75 -4.12
CA MET A 258 -14.94 -5.14 -4.19
C MET A 258 -16.08 -6.16 -4.17
N GLU A 259 -15.93 -7.30 -4.85
CA GLU A 259 -16.91 -8.39 -4.74
C GLU A 259 -17.06 -8.88 -3.29
N MET A 260 -15.94 -9.04 -2.56
CA MET A 260 -15.98 -9.45 -1.16
C MET A 260 -16.64 -8.38 -0.29
N TRP A 261 -16.37 -7.11 -0.57
CA TRP A 261 -17.01 -5.99 0.12
C TRP A 261 -18.53 -5.96 -0.08
N GLU A 262 -19.03 -6.18 -1.30
CA GLU A 262 -20.47 -6.29 -1.53
C GLU A 262 -21.07 -7.46 -0.76
N ARG A 263 -20.42 -8.63 -0.77
CA ARG A 263 -20.85 -9.80 -0.01
C ARG A 263 -20.91 -9.50 1.50
N ALA A 264 -19.91 -8.79 2.03
CA ALA A 264 -19.90 -8.33 3.42
C ALA A 264 -21.06 -7.38 3.71
N ALA A 265 -21.25 -6.34 2.88
CA ALA A 265 -22.34 -5.36 3.06
C ALA A 265 -23.75 -6.01 3.02
N ARG A 266 -23.97 -7.02 2.16
CA ARG A 266 -25.21 -7.81 2.15
C ARG A 266 -25.44 -8.54 3.48
N LYS A 267 -24.38 -9.09 4.10
CA LYS A 267 -24.48 -9.78 5.39
C LYS A 267 -24.64 -8.80 6.54
N GLU A 268 -24.03 -7.64 6.46
CA GLU A 268 -24.25 -6.56 7.43
C GLU A 268 -25.70 -6.06 7.42
N TYR A 269 -26.29 -5.92 6.25
CA TYR A 269 -27.72 -5.62 6.11
C TYR A 269 -28.60 -6.73 6.71
N ALA A 270 -28.27 -8.00 6.47
CA ALA A 270 -28.97 -9.14 7.05
C ALA A 270 -28.84 -9.21 8.59
N VAL A 271 -27.68 -8.80 9.15
CA VAL A 271 -27.51 -8.64 10.61
C VAL A 271 -28.52 -7.62 11.17
N ALA A 272 -28.66 -6.47 10.51
CA ALA A 272 -29.57 -5.43 10.95
C ALA A 272 -31.04 -5.89 10.88
N LEU A 273 -31.44 -6.63 9.85
CA LEU A 273 -32.78 -7.23 9.74
C LEU A 273 -33.04 -8.21 10.87
N GLY A 274 -32.10 -9.02 11.26
CA GLY A 274 -32.21 -9.99 12.34
C GLY A 274 -32.56 -9.38 13.71
N GLN A 275 -32.24 -8.10 13.91
CA GLN A 275 -32.53 -7.38 15.16
C GLN A 275 -34.04 -7.17 15.43
N PHE A 276 -34.91 -7.43 14.46
CA PHE A 276 -36.35 -7.41 14.63
C PHE A 276 -36.90 -8.75 15.13
N SER A 277 -36.10 -9.79 15.11
CA SER A 277 -36.50 -11.13 15.53
C SER A 277 -36.44 -11.28 17.05
N PRO A 278 -37.21 -12.22 17.64
CA PRO A 278 -37.01 -12.58 19.03
C PRO A 278 -35.64 -13.17 19.29
N THR A 279 -35.16 -13.02 20.52
CA THR A 279 -33.96 -13.69 21.01
C THR A 279 -34.35 -14.77 22.01
N ILE A 280 -33.79 -15.97 21.86
CA ILE A 280 -33.99 -17.08 22.77
C ILE A 280 -32.64 -17.42 23.40
N PHE A 281 -32.59 -17.50 24.71
CA PHE A 281 -31.37 -17.79 25.46
C PHE A 281 -31.61 -18.78 26.58
N ALA A 282 -30.63 -19.60 26.85
CA ALA A 282 -30.55 -20.42 28.06
C ALA A 282 -29.67 -19.68 29.08
N ARG A 283 -30.09 -19.71 30.33
CA ARG A 283 -29.32 -19.15 31.44
C ARG A 283 -29.21 -20.18 32.54
N PHE A 284 -27.99 -20.31 33.04
CA PHE A 284 -27.67 -20.99 34.28
C PHE A 284 -26.98 -19.98 35.19
N SER A 285 -27.51 -19.84 36.43
CA SER A 285 -26.79 -19.07 37.45
C SER A 285 -26.66 -19.91 38.71
N TRP A 286 -25.54 -19.72 39.34
CA TRP A 286 -25.23 -20.22 40.64
C TRP A 286 -24.69 -19.08 41.50
N GLY A 287 -25.20 -18.93 42.70
CA GLY A 287 -24.77 -17.86 43.59
C GLY A 287 -24.97 -18.20 45.05
N SER A 288 -24.34 -17.42 45.87
CA SER A 288 -24.51 -17.45 47.33
C SER A 288 -24.38 -16.06 47.88
N ASP A 289 -25.19 -15.77 48.87
CA ASP A 289 -25.23 -14.47 49.53
C ASP A 289 -24.84 -14.64 51.00
N PHE A 290 -24.25 -13.65 51.59
CA PHE A 290 -24.03 -13.55 53.03
C PHE A 290 -24.53 -12.20 53.55
N TYR A 291 -25.08 -12.25 54.76
CA TYR A 291 -25.63 -11.09 55.45
C TYR A 291 -25.15 -11.15 56.92
N ASN A 292 -24.27 -10.27 57.36
CA ASN A 292 -23.93 -10.19 58.75
C ASN A 292 -23.13 -8.90 59.08
N SER A 293 -23.05 -8.56 60.34
CA SER A 293 -22.13 -7.56 60.84
C SER A 293 -20.66 -8.00 60.73
N LEU A 294 -20.39 -9.30 60.70
CA LEU A 294 -19.05 -9.91 60.51
C LEU A 294 -19.07 -10.88 59.31
N PHE A 295 -18.05 -10.78 58.45
CA PHE A 295 -17.89 -11.69 57.32
C PHE A 295 -17.75 -13.15 57.75
N SER A 296 -18.58 -14.05 57.23
CA SER A 296 -18.53 -15.48 57.52
C SER A 296 -18.58 -16.28 56.25
N LEU A 297 -17.54 -17.02 55.94
CA LEU A 297 -17.48 -18.00 54.85
C LEU A 297 -18.47 -19.16 54.99
N HIS A 298 -18.95 -19.40 56.24
CA HIS A 298 -19.93 -20.47 56.48
C HIS A 298 -21.28 -20.21 55.85
N GLN A 299 -21.73 -18.96 55.86
CA GLN A 299 -23.00 -18.52 55.26
C GLN A 299 -22.98 -18.70 53.73
N LEU A 300 -21.84 -18.51 53.06
CA LEU A 300 -21.73 -18.77 51.63
C LEU A 300 -22.05 -20.24 51.25
N ARG A 301 -21.82 -21.18 52.18
CA ARG A 301 -22.18 -22.57 51.96
C ARG A 301 -23.64 -22.87 52.20
N ASP A 302 -24.29 -22.10 53.07
CA ASP A 302 -25.67 -22.39 53.50
C ASP A 302 -26.72 -21.66 52.65
N HIS A 303 -26.36 -20.49 52.07
CA HIS A 303 -27.29 -19.63 51.29
C HIS A 303 -27.07 -19.77 49.77
N TRP A 304 -26.57 -20.91 49.29
CA TRP A 304 -26.40 -21.08 47.85
C TRP A 304 -27.74 -21.32 47.13
N ASN A 305 -27.85 -20.77 45.93
CA ASN A 305 -28.99 -20.99 45.04
C ASN A 305 -28.51 -21.35 43.63
N LYS A 306 -29.38 -22.03 42.89
CA LYS A 306 -29.13 -22.36 41.47
C LYS A 306 -30.40 -22.01 40.68
N TYR A 307 -30.18 -21.45 39.51
CA TYR A 307 -31.23 -21.21 38.56
C TYR A 307 -30.84 -21.79 37.20
N ILE A 308 -31.75 -22.49 36.55
CA ILE A 308 -31.66 -22.93 35.16
C ILE A 308 -32.95 -22.59 34.47
N GLY A 309 -32.86 -21.94 33.31
CA GLY A 309 -34.04 -21.52 32.59
C GLY A 309 -33.74 -21.16 31.13
N VAL A 310 -34.83 -21.09 30.37
CA VAL A 310 -34.84 -20.60 29.00
C VAL A 310 -35.68 -19.34 28.97
N GLY A 311 -35.15 -18.26 28.41
CA GLY A 311 -35.87 -17.01 28.26
C GLY A 311 -36.06 -16.68 26.78
N ILE A 312 -37.15 -15.98 26.48
CA ILE A 312 -37.41 -15.38 25.19
C ILE A 312 -37.64 -13.88 25.40
N SER A 313 -36.96 -13.06 24.57
CA SER A 313 -37.12 -11.62 24.56
C SER A 313 -37.55 -11.18 23.17
N PHE A 314 -38.64 -10.46 23.07
CA PHE A 314 -39.19 -9.93 21.84
C PHE A 314 -39.14 -8.39 21.85
N PRO A 315 -38.39 -7.76 20.95
CA PRO A 315 -38.27 -6.31 20.88
C PRO A 315 -39.50 -5.69 20.21
N ILE A 316 -40.45 -5.13 20.98
CA ILE A 316 -41.67 -4.56 20.45
C ILE A 316 -41.48 -3.14 19.93
N LEU A 317 -40.86 -2.27 20.71
CA LEU A 317 -40.63 -0.87 20.35
C LEU A 317 -39.22 -0.41 20.75
N SER A 318 -38.52 0.27 19.86
CA SER A 318 -37.16 0.79 20.07
C SER A 318 -36.98 2.22 19.52
N GLY A 319 -38.03 3.05 19.57
CA GLY A 319 -37.97 4.46 19.17
C GLY A 319 -37.48 4.69 17.73
N LEU A 320 -37.85 3.81 16.79
CA LEU A 320 -37.41 3.84 15.36
C LEU A 320 -35.92 3.60 15.14
N GLU A 321 -35.08 3.40 16.15
CA GLU A 321 -33.65 3.21 16.03
C GLU A 321 -33.30 2.00 15.13
N ARG A 322 -33.96 0.88 15.34
CA ARG A 322 -33.78 -0.33 14.51
C ARG A 322 -34.19 -0.11 13.07
N TYR A 323 -35.32 0.58 12.84
CA TYR A 323 -35.77 0.92 11.49
C TYR A 323 -34.71 1.79 10.78
N ALA A 324 -34.24 2.85 11.45
CA ALA A 324 -33.19 3.71 10.93
C ALA A 324 -31.86 2.92 10.67
N GLY A 325 -31.51 2.02 11.58
CA GLY A 325 -30.36 1.13 11.44
C GLY A 325 -30.43 0.27 10.18
N VAL A 326 -31.53 -0.42 9.97
CA VAL A 326 -31.79 -1.24 8.76
C VAL A 326 -31.75 -0.38 7.49
N LYS A 327 -32.42 0.79 7.50
CA LYS A 327 -32.42 1.70 6.36
C LYS A 327 -31.02 2.19 6.03
N LYS A 328 -30.21 2.57 7.03
CA LYS A 328 -28.79 2.95 6.84
C LYS A 328 -27.98 1.82 6.21
N LYS A 329 -28.13 0.57 6.67
CA LYS A 329 -27.39 -0.57 6.10
C LYS A 329 -27.84 -0.91 4.68
N LYS A 330 -29.16 -0.75 4.37
CA LYS A 330 -29.65 -0.87 2.98
C LYS A 330 -29.04 0.19 2.06
N LEU A 331 -28.99 1.44 2.51
CA LEU A 331 -28.37 2.55 1.75
C LEU A 331 -26.86 2.32 1.58
N ASN A 332 -26.18 1.79 2.61
CA ASN A 332 -24.77 1.42 2.52
C ASN A 332 -24.53 0.34 1.44
N LEU A 333 -25.37 -0.68 1.38
CA LEU A 333 -25.29 -1.69 0.33
C LEU A 333 -25.48 -1.09 -1.09
N GLN A 334 -26.43 -0.14 -1.23
CA GLN A 334 -26.61 0.59 -2.49
C GLN A 334 -25.33 1.40 -2.86
N ARG A 335 -24.75 2.10 -1.86
CA ARG A 335 -23.50 2.84 -2.07
C ARG A 335 -22.37 1.93 -2.54
N VAL A 336 -22.19 0.77 -1.90
CA VAL A 336 -21.16 -0.21 -2.31
C VAL A 336 -21.37 -0.63 -3.76
N ARG A 337 -22.60 -0.87 -4.19
CA ARG A 337 -22.88 -1.22 -5.59
C ARG A 337 -22.57 -0.09 -6.56
N ASN A 338 -22.92 1.15 -6.21
CA ASN A 338 -22.59 2.30 -7.04
C ASN A 338 -21.07 2.46 -7.17
N ASN A 339 -20.32 2.28 -6.08
CA ASN A 339 -18.85 2.35 -6.11
C ASN A 339 -18.25 1.24 -7.02
N ILE A 340 -18.87 0.04 -7.05
CA ILE A 340 -18.42 -1.03 -7.95
C ILE A 340 -18.65 -0.65 -9.43
N GLU A 341 -19.79 -0.03 -9.74
CA GLU A 341 -20.05 0.43 -11.11
C GLU A 341 -19.12 1.59 -11.50
N GLU A 342 -18.85 2.52 -10.58
CA GLU A 342 -17.87 3.60 -10.78
C GLU A 342 -16.48 3.04 -11.09
N GLU A 343 -16.05 2.03 -10.33
CA GLU A 343 -14.74 1.40 -10.53
C GLU A 343 -14.63 0.65 -11.86
N LYS A 344 -15.71 0.03 -12.33
CA LYS A 344 -15.72 -0.58 -13.67
C LYS A 344 -15.49 0.46 -14.78
N LEU A 345 -16.12 1.63 -14.63
CA LEU A 345 -15.91 2.74 -15.57
C LEU A 345 -14.47 3.26 -15.49
N HIS A 346 -13.95 3.40 -14.28
CA HIS A 346 -12.55 3.82 -14.06
C HIS A 346 -11.57 2.83 -14.67
N LEU A 347 -11.73 1.54 -14.39
CA LEU A 347 -10.91 0.47 -14.95
C LEU A 347 -10.90 0.47 -16.49
N ARG A 348 -12.07 0.70 -17.11
CA ARG A 348 -12.16 0.80 -18.57
C ARG A 348 -11.36 1.98 -19.11
N ASN A 349 -11.54 3.17 -18.50
CA ASN A 349 -10.79 4.37 -18.89
C ASN A 349 -9.28 4.19 -18.70
N GLU A 350 -8.85 3.60 -17.58
CA GLU A 350 -7.43 3.31 -17.34
C GLU A 350 -6.85 2.35 -18.37
N THR A 351 -7.61 1.30 -18.72
CA THR A 351 -7.20 0.36 -19.76
C THR A 351 -7.03 1.03 -21.11
N GLU A 352 -7.98 1.91 -21.49
CA GLU A 352 -7.89 2.71 -22.72
C GLU A 352 -6.66 3.63 -22.70
N GLN A 353 -6.38 4.29 -21.58
CA GLN A 353 -5.20 5.17 -21.40
C GLN A 353 -3.89 4.37 -21.49
N ILE A 354 -3.82 3.18 -20.90
CA ILE A 354 -2.63 2.32 -20.96
C ILE A 354 -2.34 1.91 -22.39
N VAL A 355 -3.35 1.42 -23.14
CA VAL A 355 -3.17 1.00 -24.54
C VAL A 355 -2.75 2.19 -25.40
N LEU A 356 -3.42 3.33 -25.27
CA LEU A 356 -3.06 4.55 -25.98
C LEU A 356 -1.62 4.98 -25.69
N SER A 357 -1.23 4.96 -24.40
CA SER A 357 0.12 5.35 -23.95
C SER A 357 1.19 4.37 -24.43
N LEU A 358 0.88 3.09 -24.59
CA LEU A 358 1.79 2.11 -25.18
C LEU A 358 2.03 2.38 -26.66
N HIS A 359 0.97 2.59 -27.44
CA HIS A 359 1.08 2.85 -28.87
C HIS A 359 1.82 4.17 -29.13
N SER A 360 1.36 5.26 -28.50
CA SER A 360 2.01 6.56 -28.67
C SER A 360 3.45 6.57 -28.15
N GLY A 361 3.74 5.93 -27.02
CA GLY A 361 5.09 5.84 -26.48
C GLY A 361 6.05 5.06 -27.38
N TRP A 362 5.58 4.01 -28.05
CA TRP A 362 6.38 3.30 -29.05
C TRP A 362 6.67 4.20 -30.26
N GLU A 363 5.67 4.91 -30.81
CA GLU A 363 5.83 5.84 -31.93
C GLU A 363 6.76 7.01 -31.57
N GLU A 364 6.55 7.64 -30.41
CA GLU A 364 7.41 8.70 -29.89
C GLU A 364 8.87 8.25 -29.75
N HIS A 365 9.10 7.02 -29.26
CA HIS A 365 10.45 6.48 -29.15
C HIS A 365 11.10 6.31 -30.53
N GLN A 366 10.37 5.82 -31.54
CA GLN A 366 10.90 5.69 -32.91
C GLN A 366 11.29 7.06 -33.48
N GLN A 367 10.44 8.09 -33.28
CA GLN A 367 10.73 9.45 -33.70
C GLN A 367 11.93 10.03 -32.95
N ALA A 368 12.04 9.82 -31.64
CA ALA A 368 13.19 10.28 -30.83
C ALA A 368 14.51 9.63 -31.29
N VAL A 369 14.51 8.36 -31.68
CA VAL A 369 15.69 7.69 -32.26
C VAL A 369 16.11 8.34 -33.58
N LEU A 370 15.16 8.61 -34.47
CA LEU A 370 15.43 9.29 -35.74
C LEU A 370 15.94 10.72 -35.53
N GLN A 371 15.36 11.46 -34.58
CA GLN A 371 15.79 12.81 -34.23
C GLN A 371 17.23 12.83 -33.69
N VAL A 372 17.59 11.90 -32.78
CA VAL A 372 18.99 11.81 -32.29
C VAL A 372 19.96 11.53 -33.43
N LYS A 373 19.60 10.67 -34.39
CA LYS A 373 20.43 10.38 -35.56
C LYS A 373 20.62 11.61 -36.43
N ALA A 374 19.55 12.36 -36.71
CA ALA A 374 19.60 13.58 -37.51
C ALA A 374 20.42 14.68 -36.82
N GLU A 375 20.17 14.96 -35.53
CA GLU A 375 20.90 16.00 -34.79
C GLU A 375 22.38 15.64 -34.58
N THR A 376 22.72 14.35 -34.51
CA THR A 376 24.14 13.90 -34.47
C THR A 376 24.84 14.25 -35.77
N GLN A 377 24.19 14.07 -36.93
CA GLN A 377 24.77 14.44 -38.21
C GLN A 377 24.89 15.96 -38.37
N VAL A 378 23.85 16.71 -37.94
CA VAL A 378 23.86 18.18 -37.96
C VAL A 378 25.01 18.70 -37.11
N LEU A 379 25.20 18.18 -35.89
CA LEU A 379 26.32 18.63 -35.03
C LEU A 379 27.66 18.34 -35.69
N LYS A 380 27.88 17.14 -36.23
CA LYS A 380 29.15 16.75 -36.92
C LYS A 380 29.48 17.68 -38.07
N GLU A 381 28.49 18.03 -38.92
CA GLU A 381 28.70 18.96 -40.04
C GLU A 381 28.94 20.39 -39.55
N THR A 382 28.27 20.81 -38.47
CA THR A 382 28.45 22.12 -37.88
C THR A 382 29.79 22.27 -37.20
N GLU A 383 30.29 21.24 -36.53
CA GLU A 383 31.66 21.18 -35.97
C GLU A 383 32.71 21.40 -37.05
N ARG A 384 32.61 20.67 -38.19
CA ARG A 384 33.56 20.80 -39.31
C ARG A 384 33.54 22.25 -39.87
N LYS A 385 32.34 22.79 -40.12
CA LYS A 385 32.20 24.17 -40.63
C LYS A 385 32.71 25.24 -39.64
N TRP A 386 32.59 25.00 -38.35
CA TRP A 386 33.12 25.87 -37.32
C TRP A 386 34.67 25.83 -37.27
N GLU A 387 35.26 24.68 -37.42
CA GLU A 387 36.73 24.54 -37.53
C GLU A 387 37.25 25.25 -38.76
N GLU A 388 36.55 25.16 -39.88
CA GLU A 388 36.84 25.91 -41.13
C GLU A 388 36.52 27.42 -41.05
N GLY A 389 35.95 27.89 -39.97
CA GLY A 389 35.59 29.31 -39.77
C GLY A 389 34.32 29.76 -40.51
N LEU A 390 33.55 28.83 -41.08
CA LEU A 390 32.37 29.11 -41.94
C LEU A 390 31.08 29.38 -41.13
N VAL A 391 31.07 29.03 -39.87
CA VAL A 391 29.91 29.25 -38.97
C VAL A 391 30.35 29.82 -37.63
N SER A 392 29.45 30.53 -36.96
CA SER A 392 29.69 31.11 -35.64
C SER A 392 29.68 30.07 -34.52
N VAL A 393 30.36 30.42 -33.43
CA VAL A 393 30.28 29.64 -32.19
C VAL A 393 28.86 29.45 -31.69
N PHE A 394 28.00 30.43 -31.88
CA PHE A 394 26.57 30.37 -31.53
C PHE A 394 25.88 29.21 -32.23
N GLN A 395 26.08 29.06 -33.56
CA GLN A 395 25.47 27.98 -34.35
C GLN A 395 25.97 26.59 -33.89
N LEU A 396 27.27 26.47 -33.56
CA LEU A 396 27.81 25.25 -32.99
C LEU A 396 27.16 24.88 -31.64
N MET A 397 27.07 25.86 -30.73
CA MET A 397 26.47 25.64 -29.41
C MET A 397 24.96 25.33 -29.52
N GLU A 398 24.25 25.92 -30.47
CA GLU A 398 22.85 25.60 -30.73
C GLU A 398 22.66 24.15 -31.23
N ALA A 399 23.45 23.72 -32.23
CA ALA A 399 23.41 22.34 -32.71
C ALA A 399 23.70 21.33 -31.59
N ARG A 400 24.67 21.63 -30.73
CA ARG A 400 25.00 20.84 -29.56
C ARG A 400 23.84 20.76 -28.57
N ASN A 401 23.18 21.87 -28.28
CA ASN A 401 22.03 21.90 -27.36
C ASN A 401 20.82 21.11 -27.92
N ARG A 402 20.58 21.15 -29.23
CA ARG A 402 19.53 20.35 -29.89
C ARG A 402 19.80 18.85 -29.76
N LEU A 403 21.04 18.42 -30.01
CA LEU A 403 21.41 17.01 -29.83
C LEU A 403 21.25 16.56 -28.36
N LEU A 404 21.65 17.42 -27.39
CA LEU A 404 21.47 17.12 -25.97
C LEU A 404 19.99 16.95 -25.63
N ALA A 405 19.12 17.85 -26.09
CA ALA A 405 17.68 17.76 -25.87
C ALA A 405 17.09 16.49 -26.51
N ALA A 406 17.49 16.15 -27.75
CA ALA A 406 17.05 14.94 -28.43
C ALA A 406 17.50 13.65 -27.69
N LYS A 407 18.75 13.58 -27.19
CA LYS A 407 19.23 12.46 -26.37
C LYS A 407 18.44 12.35 -25.06
N ALA A 408 18.18 13.45 -24.37
CA ALA A 408 17.41 13.46 -23.13
C ALA A 408 15.98 12.97 -23.36
N GLU A 409 15.35 13.43 -24.45
CA GLU A 409 14.00 13.02 -24.82
C GLU A 409 13.91 11.53 -25.18
N LYS A 410 14.88 11.00 -25.96
CA LYS A 410 14.96 9.55 -26.24
C LYS A 410 14.98 8.72 -24.97
N ILE A 411 15.79 9.12 -23.97
CA ILE A 411 15.91 8.43 -22.69
C ILE A 411 14.56 8.49 -21.94
N ARG A 412 13.94 9.67 -21.86
CA ARG A 412 12.68 9.90 -21.16
C ARG A 412 11.55 9.01 -21.73
N VAL A 413 11.36 9.07 -23.04
CA VAL A 413 10.28 8.33 -23.72
C VAL A 413 10.49 6.82 -23.58
N ARG A 414 11.72 6.34 -23.68
CA ARG A 414 12.05 4.93 -23.49
C ARG A 414 11.67 4.43 -22.10
N LEU A 415 12.12 5.12 -21.05
CA LEU A 415 11.82 4.71 -19.66
C LEU A 415 10.33 4.80 -19.34
N GLN A 416 9.64 5.80 -19.89
CA GLN A 416 8.19 5.91 -19.77
C GLN A 416 7.47 4.74 -20.44
N TYR A 417 7.90 4.33 -21.64
CA TYR A 417 7.35 3.17 -22.32
C TYR A 417 7.55 1.87 -21.51
N GLU A 418 8.74 1.68 -20.95
CA GLU A 418 9.05 0.50 -20.12
C GLU A 418 8.15 0.44 -18.87
N LEU A 419 7.91 1.56 -18.18
CA LEU A 419 6.98 1.64 -17.05
C LEU A 419 5.55 1.31 -17.48
N THR A 420 5.08 1.91 -18.59
CA THR A 420 3.72 1.67 -19.11
C THR A 420 3.54 0.21 -19.57
N SER A 421 4.58 -0.39 -20.14
CA SER A 421 4.58 -1.81 -20.54
C SER A 421 4.44 -2.74 -19.32
N ARG A 422 5.14 -2.44 -18.23
CA ARG A 422 4.99 -3.15 -16.95
C ARG A 422 3.58 -2.99 -16.36
N LEU A 423 3.02 -1.79 -16.44
CA LEU A 423 1.65 -1.53 -15.99
C LEU A 423 0.63 -2.33 -16.82
N ALA A 424 0.78 -2.38 -18.15
CA ALA A 424 -0.08 -3.19 -19.02
C ALA A 424 -0.01 -4.68 -18.65
N MET A 425 1.19 -5.20 -18.39
CA MET A 425 1.36 -6.58 -17.92
C MET A 425 0.65 -6.84 -16.59
N TYR A 426 0.70 -5.89 -15.65
CA TYR A 426 -0.05 -5.99 -14.39
C TYR A 426 -1.56 -6.08 -14.64
N TYR A 427 -2.10 -5.27 -15.55
CA TYR A 427 -3.53 -5.30 -15.89
C TYR A 427 -3.95 -6.62 -16.54
N GLN A 428 -3.05 -7.27 -17.28
CA GLN A 428 -3.32 -8.58 -17.89
C GLN A 428 -3.21 -9.73 -16.87
N THR A 429 -2.23 -9.70 -15.98
CA THR A 429 -1.87 -10.84 -15.12
C THR A 429 -2.33 -10.71 -13.67
N GLY A 430 -2.63 -9.49 -13.22
CA GLY A 430 -2.92 -9.18 -11.80
C GLY A 430 -1.69 -9.17 -10.89
N SER A 431 -0.47 -9.28 -11.47
CA SER A 431 0.79 -9.24 -10.72
C SER A 431 1.80 -8.31 -11.41
N PHE A 432 2.48 -7.48 -10.62
CA PHE A 432 3.49 -6.55 -11.13
C PHE A 432 4.85 -7.20 -11.37
N ILE A 433 5.09 -8.37 -10.80
CA ILE A 433 6.30 -9.20 -11.00
C ILE A 433 5.88 -10.55 -11.61
N ASN A 434 6.60 -10.98 -12.65
CA ASN A 434 6.48 -12.34 -13.14
C ASN A 434 7.07 -13.32 -12.10
N HIS A 435 6.29 -14.31 -11.69
CA HIS A 435 6.70 -15.40 -10.82
C HIS A 435 7.55 -16.42 -11.55
#